data_7f8e8f114247f9aa260dcb7d992d10fd
#
_entry.id   7f8e8f114247f9aa260dcb7d992d10fd
#
_cell.length_a   1.000
_cell.length_b   1.000
_cell.length_c   1.000
_cell.angle_alpha   90.00
_cell.angle_beta   90.00
_cell.angle_gamma   90.00
#
_symmetry.space_group_name_H-M   'P 1'
#
loop_
_entity.id
_entity.type
_entity.pdbx_description
1 polymer ?
#
loop_
_entity_poly.entity_id
_entity_poly.type
_entity_poly.pdbx_seq_one_letter_code
_entity_poly.pdbx_strand_id
1 'polypeptide(L)'
;ADQIIKGVEIVQHLLGAEKCIIGIEDNKPQAASAMSTACVNKGIQVKAVPTLYPSGDARRLIHLLLDIEIPSDKRSTDVGIQVFNIATVLAVYRYFEFGEPAINRIVTMTGNVTRPQNFEVLFGTPLQSLIYAAGGAKADTTHYIMGGPMMGFDLPNEQVPITKAANCIIAAAPNLFAAPPPAMPCIRCARCADACPVNLQPQELYWFSKSDNFEKARDYDLFDCIECGCCTYVCPSDIPLVQYYRYAKSEIIALDKAKEASDLARERNDFRLARIEREKLERAQKHAERAQAGKAEAKPAETALTETTSEKSLEKQETAPNVEANTAAPTDKQAAIAAAIARAKAQKLAAANSAENIVATETTKTPEVEAIELNAKQDKQALIAAAIERAKAQKLAAAQAGVAPKNVENVSAAVQAEINETDAIREKVKLATETKNSE
;
A
#
# COMPACT_ATOMS: atom_id res chain seq x y z
N ALA A 1 39.03 -7.07 10.21
CA ALA A 1 38.27 -7.83 11.20
C ALA A 1 37.95 -6.97 12.42
N ASP A 2 38.94 -6.33 13.05
CA ASP A 2 38.79 -5.60 14.32
C ASP A 2 37.70 -4.51 14.28
N GLN A 3 37.63 -3.71 13.23
CA GLN A 3 36.59 -2.69 13.06
C GLN A 3 35.17 -3.30 13.02
N ILE A 4 35.06 -4.45 12.38
CA ILE A 4 33.77 -5.17 12.30
C ILE A 4 33.38 -5.67 13.68
N ILE A 5 34.32 -6.26 14.42
CA ILE A 5 34.05 -6.76 15.77
C ILE A 5 33.65 -5.63 16.74
N LYS A 6 34.32 -4.48 16.67
CA LYS A 6 33.89 -3.29 17.43
C LYS A 6 32.47 -2.84 17.05
N GLY A 7 32.13 -2.88 15.75
CA GLY A 7 30.76 -2.61 15.30
C GLY A 7 29.74 -3.63 15.81
N VAL A 8 30.11 -4.90 15.89
CA VAL A 8 29.27 -5.96 16.49
C VAL A 8 29.05 -5.68 17.98
N GLU A 9 30.09 -5.33 18.73
CA GLU A 9 30.00 -4.99 20.15
C GLU A 9 29.06 -3.79 20.40
N ILE A 10 29.12 -2.76 19.52
CA ILE A 10 28.22 -1.61 19.59
C ILE A 10 26.77 -2.05 19.35
N VAL A 11 26.51 -2.81 18.28
CA VAL A 11 25.16 -3.29 17.94
C VAL A 11 24.62 -4.21 19.03
N GLN A 12 25.45 -5.11 19.57
CA GLN A 12 25.10 -6.00 20.66
C GLN A 12 24.68 -5.21 21.92
N HIS A 13 25.45 -4.18 22.27
CA HIS A 13 25.14 -3.30 23.39
C HIS A 13 23.82 -2.54 23.18
N LEU A 14 23.60 -1.96 21.99
CA LEU A 14 22.39 -1.21 21.67
C LEU A 14 21.12 -2.05 21.71
N LEU A 15 21.23 -3.31 21.30
CA LEU A 15 20.09 -4.24 21.27
C LEU A 15 19.92 -5.01 22.59
N GLY A 16 20.89 -4.96 23.50
CA GLY A 16 20.90 -5.80 24.68
C GLY A 16 20.98 -7.30 24.40
N ALA A 17 21.58 -7.67 23.26
CA ALA A 17 21.58 -9.05 22.79
C ALA A 17 22.54 -9.92 23.62
N GLU A 18 22.03 -11.03 24.15
CA GLU A 18 22.84 -11.97 24.95
C GLU A 18 23.85 -12.76 24.12
N LYS A 19 23.48 -13.10 22.88
CA LYS A 19 24.27 -13.93 21.97
C LYS A 19 24.51 -13.19 20.66
N CYS A 20 25.73 -13.31 20.15
CA CYS A 20 26.11 -12.82 18.83
C CYS A 20 26.81 -13.92 18.03
N ILE A 21 26.37 -14.15 16.81
CA ILE A 21 26.91 -15.19 15.92
C ILE A 21 27.24 -14.55 14.57
N ILE A 22 28.44 -14.80 14.07
CA ILE A 22 28.86 -14.41 12.72
C ILE A 22 28.87 -15.67 11.87
N GLY A 23 27.98 -15.73 10.86
CA GLY A 23 27.97 -16.79 9.85
C GLY A 23 28.89 -16.45 8.70
N ILE A 24 29.81 -17.34 8.35
CA ILE A 24 30.73 -17.18 7.22
C ILE A 24 30.70 -18.45 6.36
N GLU A 25 30.57 -18.29 5.05
CA GLU A 25 30.58 -19.42 4.13
C GLU A 25 31.91 -20.21 4.20
N ASP A 26 31.81 -21.53 4.13
CA ASP A 26 32.95 -22.45 4.27
C ASP A 26 33.99 -22.32 3.13
N ASN A 27 33.62 -21.73 1.99
CA ASN A 27 34.54 -21.38 0.90
C ASN A 27 35.42 -20.13 1.18
N LYS A 28 35.28 -19.52 2.38
CA LYS A 28 36.04 -18.32 2.79
C LYS A 28 36.88 -18.58 4.05
N PRO A 29 37.79 -19.57 4.06
CA PRO A 29 38.52 -19.97 5.25
C PRO A 29 39.41 -18.86 5.83
N GLN A 30 39.94 -17.99 4.97
CA GLN A 30 40.78 -16.86 5.41
C GLN A 30 39.94 -15.82 6.20
N ALA A 31 38.75 -15.50 5.70
CA ALA A 31 37.84 -14.60 6.39
C ALA A 31 37.38 -15.21 7.75
N ALA A 32 37.06 -16.50 7.75
CA ALA A 32 36.66 -17.22 8.97
C ALA A 32 37.80 -17.22 10.02
N SER A 33 39.03 -17.47 9.60
CA SER A 33 40.21 -17.43 10.48
C SER A 33 40.46 -16.02 11.03
N ALA A 34 40.44 -14.99 10.18
CA ALA A 34 40.64 -13.61 10.59
C ALA A 34 39.57 -13.13 11.60
N MET A 35 38.30 -13.49 11.35
CA MET A 35 37.20 -13.14 12.26
C MET A 35 37.28 -13.93 13.55
N SER A 36 37.61 -15.24 13.52
CA SER A 36 37.77 -16.06 14.71
C SER A 36 38.89 -15.53 15.62
N THR A 37 40.01 -15.09 15.02
CA THR A 37 41.12 -14.49 15.75
C THR A 37 40.70 -13.19 16.44
N ALA A 38 39.96 -12.32 15.74
CA ALA A 38 39.47 -11.05 16.28
C ALA A 38 38.36 -11.21 17.34
N CYS A 39 37.66 -12.36 17.36
CA CYS A 39 36.62 -12.67 18.33
C CYS A 39 37.13 -13.31 19.65
N VAL A 40 38.44 -13.60 19.77
CA VAL A 40 39.00 -14.23 20.98
C VAL A 40 38.67 -13.39 22.22
N ASN A 41 38.11 -14.04 23.23
CA ASN A 41 37.67 -13.43 24.49
C ASN A 41 36.55 -12.39 24.43
N LYS A 42 35.76 -12.34 23.31
CA LYS A 42 34.71 -11.33 23.13
C LYS A 42 33.28 -11.89 23.21
N GLY A 43 33.11 -13.17 23.51
CA GLY A 43 31.75 -13.79 23.57
C GLY A 43 31.02 -13.90 22.25
N ILE A 44 31.66 -13.55 21.14
CA ILE A 44 31.10 -13.61 19.78
C ILE A 44 31.51 -14.95 19.17
N GLN A 45 30.54 -15.69 18.64
CA GLN A 45 30.75 -16.98 17.98
C GLN A 45 30.92 -16.79 16.47
N VAL A 46 31.93 -17.42 15.88
CA VAL A 46 32.08 -17.53 14.43
C VAL A 46 31.71 -18.96 14.00
N LYS A 47 30.72 -19.10 13.13
CA LYS A 47 30.27 -20.39 12.60
C LYS A 47 30.42 -20.46 11.10
N ALA A 48 31.02 -21.55 10.60
CA ALA A 48 31.00 -21.84 9.19
C ALA A 48 29.61 -22.29 8.75
N VAL A 49 29.13 -21.76 7.63
CA VAL A 49 27.88 -22.16 6.98
C VAL A 49 28.20 -22.74 5.58
N PRO A 50 27.43 -23.73 5.11
CA PRO A 50 27.68 -24.29 3.78
C PRO A 50 27.50 -23.23 2.69
N THR A 51 28.40 -23.26 1.70
CA THR A 51 28.27 -22.42 0.51
C THR A 51 27.20 -23.00 -0.42
N LEU A 52 25.96 -22.77 -0.06
CA LEU A 52 24.77 -23.23 -0.80
C LEU A 52 23.82 -22.03 -0.99
N TYR A 53 23.58 -21.70 -2.24
CA TYR A 53 22.58 -20.66 -2.54
C TYR A 53 21.17 -21.15 -2.19
N PRO A 54 20.33 -20.39 -1.45
CA PRO A 54 20.50 -19.00 -0.99
C PRO A 54 20.74 -18.88 0.54
N SER A 55 21.80 -19.48 1.06
CA SER A 55 22.15 -19.46 2.50
C SER A 55 22.27 -18.04 3.10
N GLY A 56 22.44 -17.02 2.26
CA GLY A 56 22.56 -15.61 2.68
C GLY A 56 21.24 -14.93 3.00
N ASP A 57 20.10 -15.55 2.73
CA ASP A 57 18.80 -15.04 3.16
C ASP A 57 18.67 -15.10 4.69
N ALA A 58 18.03 -14.07 5.30
CA ALA A 58 17.97 -13.96 6.73
C ALA A 58 17.24 -15.13 7.41
N ARG A 59 16.10 -15.58 6.87
CA ARG A 59 15.34 -16.72 7.41
C ARG A 59 16.15 -18.02 7.30
N ARG A 60 16.80 -18.22 6.14
CA ARG A 60 17.61 -19.39 5.89
C ARG A 60 18.88 -19.41 6.75
N LEU A 61 19.53 -18.27 6.91
CA LEU A 61 20.70 -18.14 7.78
C LEU A 61 20.37 -18.43 9.25
N ILE A 62 19.24 -17.94 9.75
CA ILE A 62 18.76 -18.22 11.09
C ILE A 62 18.54 -19.73 11.28
N HIS A 63 17.86 -20.37 10.34
CA HIS A 63 17.65 -21.81 10.37
C HIS A 63 18.98 -22.59 10.39
N LEU A 64 19.93 -22.22 9.52
CA LEU A 64 21.24 -22.87 9.47
C LEU A 64 22.09 -22.69 10.73
N LEU A 65 21.99 -21.55 11.39
CA LEU A 65 22.82 -21.23 12.56
C LEU A 65 22.21 -21.66 13.88
N LEU A 66 20.87 -21.64 13.98
CA LEU A 66 20.13 -21.78 15.24
C LEU A 66 19.09 -22.92 15.21
N ASP A 67 18.81 -23.49 14.04
CA ASP A 67 17.74 -24.49 13.83
C ASP A 67 16.35 -23.98 14.25
N ILE A 68 16.12 -22.68 14.02
CA ILE A 68 14.85 -22.00 14.31
C ILE A 68 14.16 -21.66 12.99
N GLU A 69 12.93 -22.11 12.82
CA GLU A 69 12.04 -21.67 11.74
C GLU A 69 11.23 -20.45 12.19
N ILE A 70 11.21 -19.42 11.36
CA ILE A 70 10.40 -18.22 11.60
C ILE A 70 9.02 -18.43 11.02
N PRO A 71 7.93 -18.35 11.83
CA PRO A 71 6.56 -18.49 11.33
C PRO A 71 6.25 -17.51 10.20
N SER A 72 5.33 -17.90 9.30
CA SER A 72 4.97 -17.15 8.07
C SER A 72 4.48 -15.73 8.36
N ASP A 73 3.76 -15.56 9.47
CA ASP A 73 3.15 -14.32 9.92
C ASP A 73 4.10 -13.44 10.76
N LYS A 74 5.34 -13.92 11.06
CA LYS A 74 6.29 -13.25 11.95
C LYS A 74 7.56 -12.81 11.24
N ARG A 75 8.18 -11.79 11.81
CA ARG A 75 9.53 -11.35 11.46
C ARG A 75 10.55 -11.99 12.38
N SER A 76 11.81 -12.01 11.97
CA SER A 76 12.91 -12.48 12.82
C SER A 76 12.99 -11.74 14.17
N THR A 77 12.65 -10.45 14.18
CA THR A 77 12.58 -9.62 15.40
C THR A 77 11.51 -10.09 16.38
N ASP A 78 10.41 -10.67 15.91
CA ASP A 78 9.31 -11.14 16.77
C ASP A 78 9.69 -12.44 17.53
N VAL A 79 10.72 -13.13 17.03
CA VAL A 79 11.34 -14.27 17.71
C VAL A 79 12.66 -13.90 18.41
N GLY A 80 12.91 -12.59 18.57
CA GLY A 80 14.09 -12.06 19.29
C GLY A 80 15.40 -12.15 18.50
N ILE A 81 15.38 -12.29 17.17
CA ILE A 81 16.57 -12.43 16.34
C ILE A 81 16.65 -11.30 15.33
N GLN A 82 17.82 -10.63 15.26
CA GLN A 82 18.10 -9.63 14.25
C GLN A 82 19.33 -10.00 13.44
N VAL A 83 19.21 -9.98 12.11
CA VAL A 83 20.31 -10.24 11.18
C VAL A 83 20.81 -8.92 10.60
N PHE A 84 22.12 -8.75 10.56
CA PHE A 84 22.78 -7.59 9.94
C PHE A 84 23.76 -8.02 8.87
N ASN A 85 23.79 -7.28 7.78
CA ASN A 85 24.87 -7.39 6.81
C ASN A 85 26.15 -6.81 7.41
N ILE A 86 27.30 -7.43 7.13
CA ILE A 86 28.62 -7.04 7.65
C ILE A 86 28.97 -5.57 7.31
N ALA A 87 28.60 -5.09 6.12
CA ALA A 87 28.85 -3.70 5.73
C ALA A 87 28.04 -2.70 6.58
N THR A 88 26.84 -3.09 7.03
CA THR A 88 26.04 -2.27 7.94
C THR A 88 26.70 -2.16 9.31
N VAL A 89 27.21 -3.27 9.83
CA VAL A 89 27.94 -3.31 11.11
C VAL A 89 29.20 -2.44 11.06
N LEU A 90 29.94 -2.51 9.95
CA LEU A 90 31.12 -1.66 9.72
C LEU A 90 30.74 -0.16 9.67
N ALA A 91 29.63 0.17 9.01
CA ALA A 91 29.13 1.55 8.96
C ALA A 91 28.72 2.09 10.33
N VAL A 92 28.10 1.24 11.18
CA VAL A 92 27.80 1.58 12.57
C VAL A 92 29.08 1.90 13.34
N TYR A 93 30.11 1.06 13.23
CA TYR A 93 31.41 1.34 13.85
C TYR A 93 31.99 2.69 13.41
N ARG A 94 32.04 2.96 12.09
CA ARG A 94 32.59 4.21 11.54
C ARG A 94 31.83 5.43 12.04
N TYR A 95 30.53 5.32 12.16
CA TYR A 95 29.69 6.40 12.68
C TYR A 95 30.00 6.74 14.15
N PHE A 96 30.08 5.73 15.01
CA PHE A 96 30.30 5.95 16.43
C PHE A 96 31.75 6.35 16.75
N GLU A 97 32.73 5.81 16.03
CA GLU A 97 34.14 6.08 16.28
C GLU A 97 34.63 7.39 15.63
N PHE A 98 34.18 7.66 14.41
CA PHE A 98 34.69 8.78 13.61
C PHE A 98 33.63 9.83 13.25
N GLY A 99 32.36 9.63 13.58
CA GLY A 99 31.28 10.49 13.15
C GLY A 99 30.97 10.41 11.64
N GLU A 100 31.47 9.39 10.95
CA GLU A 100 31.32 9.23 9.51
C GLU A 100 29.93 8.68 9.18
N PRO A 101 29.07 9.43 8.46
CA PRO A 101 27.80 8.88 7.98
C PRO A 101 28.01 7.83 6.91
N ALA A 102 27.05 6.91 6.75
CA ALA A 102 27.09 5.89 5.70
C ALA A 102 26.77 6.51 4.34
N ILE A 103 27.78 7.04 3.65
CA ILE A 103 27.67 7.70 2.35
C ILE A 103 28.25 6.88 1.20
N ASN A 104 28.89 5.76 1.50
CA ASN A 104 29.53 4.88 0.53
C ASN A 104 29.27 3.41 0.85
N ARG A 105 29.61 2.56 -0.09
CA ARG A 105 29.66 1.11 0.12
C ARG A 105 30.62 0.45 -0.85
N ILE A 106 30.99 -0.78 -0.54
CA ILE A 106 31.73 -1.65 -1.48
C ILE A 106 30.71 -2.25 -2.46
N VAL A 107 30.98 -2.05 -3.76
CA VAL A 107 30.21 -2.60 -4.88
C VAL A 107 31.13 -3.44 -5.74
N THR A 108 30.73 -4.67 -6.01
CA THR A 108 31.43 -5.55 -6.95
C THR A 108 30.99 -5.22 -8.37
N MET A 109 31.95 -4.87 -9.24
CA MET A 109 31.72 -4.78 -10.69
C MET A 109 32.31 -6.01 -11.36
N THR A 110 31.46 -6.79 -12.06
CA THR A 110 31.87 -8.08 -12.65
C THR A 110 31.18 -8.35 -13.99
N GLY A 111 31.40 -9.52 -14.54
CA GLY A 111 30.87 -9.91 -15.85
C GLY A 111 31.77 -9.42 -16.99
N ASN A 112 31.19 -8.89 -18.04
CA ASN A 112 31.86 -8.53 -19.28
C ASN A 112 32.55 -7.15 -19.26
N VAL A 113 33.32 -6.89 -18.19
CA VAL A 113 34.18 -5.70 -18.07
C VAL A 113 35.64 -6.04 -18.19
N THR A 114 36.47 -5.04 -18.41
CA THR A 114 37.92 -5.26 -18.62
C THR A 114 38.61 -5.67 -17.33
N ARG A 115 38.26 -5.08 -16.19
CA ARG A 115 38.86 -5.33 -14.87
C ARG A 115 37.78 -5.57 -13.80
N PRO A 116 37.27 -6.81 -13.67
CA PRO A 116 36.36 -7.15 -12.61
C PRO A 116 37.01 -6.97 -11.23
N GLN A 117 36.41 -6.16 -10.35
CA GLN A 117 36.92 -5.94 -8.98
C GLN A 117 35.89 -5.27 -8.09
N ASN A 118 36.23 -5.12 -6.82
CA ASN A 118 35.46 -4.39 -5.84
C ASN A 118 35.86 -2.92 -5.81
N PHE A 119 34.89 -2.03 -5.75
CA PHE A 119 35.08 -0.59 -5.67
C PHE A 119 34.39 -0.05 -4.40
N GLU A 120 35.02 0.91 -3.73
CA GLU A 120 34.34 1.74 -2.75
C GLU A 120 33.67 2.89 -3.50
N VAL A 121 32.33 2.95 -3.45
CA VAL A 121 31.52 3.84 -4.29
C VAL A 121 30.63 4.71 -3.42
N LEU A 122 30.62 6.02 -3.66
CA LEU A 122 29.69 6.94 -3.03
C LEU A 122 28.25 6.71 -3.54
N PHE A 123 27.27 6.83 -2.67
CA PHE A 123 25.88 6.78 -3.09
C PHE A 123 25.57 7.94 -4.04
N GLY A 124 24.80 7.68 -5.07
CA GLY A 124 24.50 8.65 -6.12
C GLY A 124 25.47 8.66 -7.29
N THR A 125 26.61 7.92 -7.21
CA THR A 125 27.53 7.78 -8.34
C THR A 125 26.83 7.07 -9.50
N PRO A 126 26.83 7.64 -10.73
CA PRO A 126 26.25 6.97 -11.88
C PRO A 126 26.99 5.67 -12.21
N LEU A 127 26.28 4.65 -12.67
CA LEU A 127 26.85 3.37 -13.06
C LEU A 127 27.95 3.54 -14.13
N GLN A 128 27.79 4.48 -15.06
CA GLN A 128 28.78 4.80 -16.07
C GLN A 128 30.17 5.09 -15.49
N SER A 129 30.26 5.80 -14.37
CA SER A 129 31.53 6.07 -13.67
C SER A 129 32.18 4.80 -13.16
N LEU A 130 31.39 3.85 -12.66
CA LEU A 130 31.86 2.57 -12.17
C LEU A 130 32.37 1.67 -13.34
N ILE A 131 31.65 1.67 -14.46
CA ILE A 131 32.05 0.98 -15.68
C ILE A 131 33.41 1.52 -16.17
N TYR A 132 33.55 2.84 -16.20
CA TYR A 132 34.82 3.48 -16.59
C TYR A 132 35.95 3.11 -15.64
N ALA A 133 35.73 3.13 -14.33
CA ALA A 133 36.74 2.73 -13.34
C ALA A 133 37.13 1.24 -13.49
N ALA A 134 36.22 0.38 -13.95
CA ALA A 134 36.47 -1.03 -14.26
C ALA A 134 37.20 -1.24 -15.62
N GLY A 135 37.65 -0.17 -16.26
CA GLY A 135 38.37 -0.22 -17.54
C GLY A 135 37.47 -0.32 -18.76
N GLY A 136 36.17 -0.04 -18.61
CA GLY A 136 35.16 -0.10 -19.65
C GLY A 136 34.53 -1.49 -19.81
N ALA A 137 33.34 -1.48 -20.37
CA ALA A 137 32.64 -2.68 -20.79
C ALA A 137 33.22 -3.18 -22.11
N LYS A 138 33.22 -4.49 -22.33
CA LYS A 138 33.65 -5.09 -23.62
C LYS A 138 32.56 -4.92 -24.67
N ALA A 139 32.95 -5.01 -25.95
CA ALA A 139 32.07 -4.66 -27.07
C ALA A 139 30.80 -5.48 -27.21
N ASP A 140 30.75 -6.71 -26.67
CA ASP A 140 29.62 -7.61 -26.70
C ASP A 140 28.70 -7.50 -25.43
N THR A 141 28.91 -6.48 -24.58
CA THR A 141 28.05 -6.20 -23.45
C THR A 141 26.68 -5.73 -23.93
N THR A 142 25.62 -6.38 -23.46
CA THR A 142 24.24 -6.11 -23.89
C THR A 142 23.46 -5.24 -22.90
N HIS A 143 23.60 -5.49 -21.60
CA HIS A 143 22.90 -4.79 -20.54
C HIS A 143 23.63 -4.95 -19.20
N TYR A 144 23.13 -4.30 -18.16
CA TYR A 144 23.68 -4.38 -16.80
C TYR A 144 22.63 -4.88 -15.82
N ILE A 145 23.04 -5.79 -14.95
CA ILE A 145 22.19 -6.39 -13.93
C ILE A 145 22.64 -5.88 -12.57
N MET A 146 21.75 -5.29 -11.78
CA MET A 146 22.00 -4.96 -10.38
C MET A 146 21.62 -6.12 -9.48
N GLY A 147 22.59 -6.63 -8.72
CA GLY A 147 22.44 -7.79 -7.84
C GLY A 147 23.16 -9.02 -8.35
N GLY A 148 22.71 -10.19 -7.91
CA GLY A 148 23.28 -11.48 -8.32
C GLY A 148 22.63 -12.04 -9.58
N PRO A 149 23.21 -13.10 -10.17
CA PRO A 149 22.70 -13.70 -11.40
C PRO A 149 21.30 -14.32 -11.27
N MET A 150 20.87 -14.68 -10.05
CA MET A 150 19.60 -15.33 -9.79
C MET A 150 18.47 -14.36 -9.43
N MET A 151 18.79 -13.33 -8.62
CA MET A 151 17.81 -12.37 -8.07
C MET A 151 17.99 -10.96 -8.59
N GLY A 152 19.02 -10.69 -9.39
CA GLY A 152 19.28 -9.39 -9.96
C GLY A 152 18.19 -8.95 -10.95
N PHE A 153 18.18 -7.67 -11.26
CA PHE A 153 17.26 -7.09 -12.24
C PHE A 153 18.02 -6.17 -13.20
N ASP A 154 17.50 -6.07 -14.41
CA ASP A 154 18.09 -5.26 -15.46
C ASP A 154 18.00 -3.78 -15.15
N LEU A 155 19.08 -3.05 -15.40
CA LEU A 155 19.13 -1.61 -15.30
C LEU A 155 18.72 -0.97 -16.64
N PRO A 156 17.91 0.09 -16.63
CA PRO A 156 17.41 0.71 -17.86
C PRO A 156 18.49 1.43 -18.65
N ASN A 157 19.54 1.93 -17.99
CA ASN A 157 20.66 2.65 -18.61
C ASN A 157 21.84 2.81 -17.64
N GLU A 158 22.96 3.34 -18.13
CA GLU A 158 24.18 3.57 -17.35
C GLU A 158 24.15 4.82 -16.46
N GLN A 159 23.11 5.64 -16.53
CA GLN A 159 22.96 6.83 -15.69
C GLN A 159 22.30 6.52 -14.34
N VAL A 160 21.84 5.29 -14.13
CA VAL A 160 21.26 4.86 -12.86
C VAL A 160 22.29 5.05 -11.74
N PRO A 161 21.93 5.76 -10.64
CA PRO A 161 22.84 5.99 -9.54
C PRO A 161 23.00 4.75 -8.67
N ILE A 162 24.21 4.55 -8.15
CA ILE A 162 24.49 3.52 -7.14
C ILE A 162 23.77 3.90 -5.84
N THR A 163 22.93 2.99 -5.36
CA THR A 163 22.16 3.16 -4.14
C THR A 163 22.72 2.32 -2.99
N LYS A 164 22.21 2.54 -1.79
CA LYS A 164 22.58 1.73 -0.61
C LYS A 164 22.28 0.23 -0.81
N ALA A 165 21.33 -0.15 -1.65
CA ALA A 165 20.98 -1.54 -1.92
C ALA A 165 21.93 -2.21 -2.94
N ALA A 166 22.66 -1.45 -3.78
CA ALA A 166 23.51 -1.98 -4.83
C ALA A 166 24.81 -2.57 -4.24
N ASN A 167 24.95 -3.87 -4.24
CA ASN A 167 26.16 -4.58 -3.77
C ASN A 167 26.97 -5.22 -4.89
N CYS A 168 26.34 -5.47 -6.04
CA CYS A 168 26.98 -6.07 -7.20
C CYS A 168 26.34 -5.52 -8.48
N ILE A 169 27.13 -5.27 -9.49
CA ILE A 169 26.71 -4.97 -10.86
C ILE A 169 27.39 -5.96 -11.79
N ILE A 170 26.60 -6.59 -12.65
CA ILE A 170 27.06 -7.55 -13.63
C ILE A 170 26.88 -6.94 -15.02
N ALA A 171 27.96 -6.79 -15.77
CA ALA A 171 27.89 -6.50 -17.20
C ALA A 171 27.54 -7.79 -17.94
N ALA A 172 26.35 -7.88 -18.49
CA ALA A 172 25.85 -9.06 -19.16
C ALA A 172 26.31 -9.10 -20.62
N ALA A 173 26.59 -10.31 -21.11
CA ALA A 173 26.87 -10.59 -22.50
C ALA A 173 26.21 -11.91 -22.90
N PRO A 174 25.94 -12.18 -24.19
CA PRO A 174 25.20 -13.36 -24.63
C PRO A 174 25.84 -14.70 -24.22
N ASN A 175 27.14 -14.75 -24.04
CA ASN A 175 27.89 -15.92 -23.57
C ASN A 175 27.76 -16.17 -22.06
N LEU A 176 27.37 -15.12 -21.27
CA LEU A 176 27.17 -15.20 -19.84
C LEU A 176 25.67 -15.33 -19.50
N PHE A 177 24.84 -14.57 -20.20
CA PHE A 177 23.40 -14.49 -20.04
C PHE A 177 22.74 -14.57 -21.40
N ALA A 178 22.42 -15.79 -21.83
CA ALA A 178 21.65 -15.98 -23.06
C ALA A 178 20.23 -15.43 -22.87
N ALA A 179 19.65 -14.88 -23.94
CA ALA A 179 18.26 -14.48 -23.92
C ALA A 179 17.36 -15.68 -23.56
N PRO A 180 16.47 -15.56 -22.58
CA PRO A 180 15.62 -16.68 -22.20
C PRO A 180 14.69 -17.05 -23.38
N PRO A 181 14.52 -18.35 -23.68
CA PRO A 181 13.54 -18.77 -24.68
C PRO A 181 12.12 -18.43 -24.23
N PRO A 182 11.16 -18.40 -25.16
CA PRO A 182 9.76 -18.20 -24.81
C PRO A 182 9.26 -19.25 -23.82
N ALA A 183 8.54 -18.80 -22.78
CA ALA A 183 7.98 -19.70 -21.79
C ALA A 183 6.97 -20.68 -22.40
N MET A 184 7.14 -21.95 -22.12
CA MET A 184 6.24 -23.04 -22.55
C MET A 184 5.25 -23.42 -21.46
N PRO A 185 4.17 -24.16 -21.77
CA PRO A 185 3.26 -24.68 -20.77
C PRO A 185 3.95 -25.54 -19.72
N CYS A 186 3.50 -25.47 -18.47
CA CYS A 186 4.02 -26.29 -17.39
C CYS A 186 3.75 -27.78 -17.65
N ILE A 187 4.81 -28.61 -17.65
CA ILE A 187 4.73 -30.07 -17.84
C ILE A 187 4.57 -30.85 -16.54
N ARG A 188 4.41 -30.18 -15.40
CA ARG A 188 4.22 -30.76 -14.05
C ARG A 188 5.34 -31.72 -13.63
N CYS A 189 6.59 -31.42 -13.97
CA CYS A 189 7.75 -32.27 -13.64
C CYS A 189 8.22 -32.18 -12.19
N ALA A 190 7.66 -31.30 -11.35
CA ALA A 190 7.96 -31.06 -9.95
C ALA A 190 9.40 -30.58 -9.60
N ARG A 191 10.33 -30.44 -10.57
CA ARG A 191 11.70 -29.98 -10.31
C ARG A 191 11.77 -28.66 -9.52
N CYS A 192 10.80 -27.77 -9.72
CA CYS A 192 10.72 -26.50 -8.99
C CYS A 192 10.43 -26.71 -7.50
N ALA A 193 9.66 -27.73 -7.11
CA ALA A 193 9.41 -28.07 -5.72
C ALA A 193 10.67 -28.68 -5.08
N ASP A 194 11.36 -29.58 -5.78
CA ASP A 194 12.60 -30.20 -5.29
C ASP A 194 13.72 -29.14 -5.07
N ALA A 195 13.75 -28.07 -5.90
CA ALA A 195 14.72 -27.00 -5.80
C ALA A 195 14.35 -25.90 -4.81
N CYS A 196 13.14 -25.93 -4.22
CA CYS A 196 12.68 -24.87 -3.33
C CYS A 196 13.35 -24.97 -1.95
N PRO A 197 14.15 -23.96 -1.52
CA PRO A 197 14.86 -24.00 -0.25
C PRO A 197 13.96 -23.87 0.98
N VAL A 198 12.70 -23.46 0.78
CA VAL A 198 11.68 -23.27 1.82
C VAL A 198 10.49 -24.22 1.64
N ASN A 199 10.67 -25.31 0.89
CA ASN A 199 9.73 -26.41 0.73
C ASN A 199 8.30 -26.02 0.26
N LEU A 200 8.19 -24.94 -0.53
CA LEU A 200 6.92 -24.55 -1.15
C LEU A 200 6.57 -25.44 -2.34
N GLN A 201 5.36 -25.27 -2.86
CA GLN A 201 4.90 -25.88 -4.11
C GLN A 201 4.82 -24.84 -5.24
N PRO A 202 5.94 -24.53 -5.92
CA PRO A 202 5.99 -23.46 -6.89
C PRO A 202 5.05 -23.64 -8.07
N GLN A 203 4.76 -24.88 -8.52
CA GLN A 203 3.83 -25.14 -9.61
C GLN A 203 2.39 -24.73 -9.25
N GLU A 204 1.94 -24.97 -8.00
CA GLU A 204 0.61 -24.60 -7.55
C GLU A 204 0.51 -23.07 -7.36
N LEU A 205 1.52 -22.46 -6.73
CA LEU A 205 1.62 -21.03 -6.58
C LEU A 205 1.60 -20.30 -7.95
N TYR A 206 2.23 -20.88 -8.98
CA TYR A 206 2.16 -20.36 -10.34
C TYR A 206 0.75 -20.34 -10.89
N TRP A 207 0.00 -21.44 -10.74
CA TRP A 207 -1.37 -21.52 -11.23
C TRP A 207 -2.29 -20.54 -10.51
N PHE A 208 -2.19 -20.44 -9.19
CA PHE A 208 -2.97 -19.50 -8.40
C PHE A 208 -2.63 -18.04 -8.74
N SER A 209 -1.36 -17.70 -8.88
CA SER A 209 -0.92 -16.36 -9.27
C SER A 209 -1.36 -16.00 -10.68
N LYS A 210 -1.32 -16.94 -11.62
CA LYS A 210 -1.73 -16.73 -13.02
C LYS A 210 -3.23 -16.58 -13.18
N SER A 211 -4.02 -17.18 -12.30
CA SER A 211 -5.49 -17.14 -12.31
C SER A 211 -6.07 -16.09 -11.35
N ASP A 212 -5.23 -15.23 -10.76
CA ASP A 212 -5.61 -14.21 -9.77
C ASP A 212 -6.35 -14.78 -8.54
N ASN A 213 -6.12 -16.07 -8.23
CA ASN A 213 -6.67 -16.70 -7.05
C ASN A 213 -5.76 -16.46 -5.83
N PHE A 214 -5.79 -15.21 -5.36
CA PHE A 214 -4.90 -14.75 -4.31
C PHE A 214 -5.18 -15.36 -2.94
N GLU A 215 -6.42 -15.77 -2.65
CA GLU A 215 -6.76 -16.45 -1.41
C GLU A 215 -6.03 -17.80 -1.32
N LYS A 216 -6.12 -18.64 -2.38
CA LYS A 216 -5.37 -19.90 -2.43
C LYS A 216 -3.86 -19.69 -2.47
N ALA A 217 -3.38 -18.63 -3.12
CA ALA A 217 -1.95 -18.34 -3.08
C ALA A 217 -1.45 -18.05 -1.66
N ARG A 218 -2.27 -17.42 -0.80
CA ARG A 218 -1.99 -17.23 0.63
C ARG A 218 -2.01 -18.55 1.39
N ASP A 219 -3.04 -19.39 1.15
CA ASP A 219 -3.19 -20.70 1.82
C ASP A 219 -2.02 -21.65 1.51
N TYR A 220 -1.31 -21.41 0.40
CA TYR A 220 -0.10 -22.13 -0.01
C TYR A 220 1.19 -21.38 0.36
N ASP A 221 1.13 -20.51 1.35
CA ASP A 221 2.27 -19.80 1.95
C ASP A 221 3.11 -18.99 0.95
N LEU A 222 2.45 -18.30 0.00
CA LEU A 222 3.13 -17.46 -1.00
C LEU A 222 4.13 -16.49 -0.35
N PHE A 223 3.81 -15.94 0.83
CA PHE A 223 4.65 -14.97 1.52
C PHE A 223 5.93 -15.54 2.13
N ASP A 224 6.03 -16.87 2.27
CA ASP A 224 7.27 -17.53 2.68
C ASP A 224 8.25 -17.69 1.52
N CYS A 225 7.80 -17.48 0.29
CA CYS A 225 8.70 -17.43 -0.86
C CYS A 225 9.70 -16.29 -0.71
N ILE A 226 10.99 -16.63 -0.64
CA ILE A 226 12.12 -15.68 -0.55
C ILE A 226 12.57 -15.15 -1.91
N GLU A 227 11.86 -15.49 -2.99
CA GLU A 227 12.10 -15.02 -4.37
C GLU A 227 13.52 -15.33 -4.89
N CYS A 228 14.12 -16.40 -4.41
CA CYS A 228 15.50 -16.77 -4.72
C CYS A 228 15.74 -17.16 -6.19
N GLY A 229 14.72 -17.50 -6.96
CA GLY A 229 14.83 -17.85 -8.37
C GLY A 229 15.19 -19.32 -8.65
N CYS A 230 15.49 -20.15 -7.64
CA CYS A 230 15.86 -21.55 -7.85
C CYS A 230 14.83 -22.32 -8.67
N CYS A 231 13.54 -22.11 -8.38
CA CYS A 231 12.43 -22.76 -9.11
C CYS A 231 12.38 -22.34 -10.60
N THR A 232 12.64 -21.08 -10.90
CA THR A 232 12.72 -20.57 -12.29
C THR A 232 13.92 -21.18 -13.02
N TYR A 233 15.09 -21.23 -12.35
CA TYR A 233 16.31 -21.74 -12.93
C TYR A 233 16.22 -23.20 -13.36
N VAL A 234 15.54 -24.06 -12.58
CA VAL A 234 15.39 -25.49 -12.89
C VAL A 234 14.19 -25.82 -13.79
N CYS A 235 13.41 -24.83 -14.17
CA CYS A 235 12.17 -25.02 -14.94
C CYS A 235 12.48 -25.38 -16.40
N PRO A 236 12.16 -26.59 -16.90
CA PRO A 236 12.42 -26.97 -18.28
C PRO A 236 11.49 -26.30 -19.29
N SER A 237 10.46 -25.60 -18.81
CA SER A 237 9.53 -24.81 -19.63
C SER A 237 9.83 -23.32 -19.59
N ASP A 238 10.95 -22.89 -19.02
CA ASP A 238 11.42 -21.51 -18.92
C ASP A 238 10.35 -20.53 -18.36
N ILE A 239 9.49 -21.03 -17.46
CA ILE A 239 8.44 -20.20 -16.87
C ILE A 239 9.07 -19.24 -15.85
N PRO A 240 8.85 -17.92 -15.95
CA PRO A 240 9.37 -16.94 -15.00
C PRO A 240 8.56 -16.95 -13.67
N LEU A 241 8.65 -18.06 -12.93
CA LEU A 241 7.83 -18.35 -11.75
C LEU A 241 7.88 -17.21 -10.72
N VAL A 242 9.07 -16.70 -10.43
CA VAL A 242 9.24 -15.62 -9.44
C VAL A 242 8.51 -14.34 -9.84
N GLN A 243 8.39 -14.04 -11.13
CA GLN A 243 7.67 -12.86 -11.60
C GLN A 243 6.17 -12.97 -11.27
N TYR A 244 5.58 -14.15 -11.43
CA TYR A 244 4.19 -14.39 -11.04
C TYR A 244 4.00 -14.25 -9.52
N TYR A 245 4.97 -14.69 -8.70
CA TYR A 245 4.86 -14.55 -7.24
C TYR A 245 5.00 -13.10 -6.80
N ARG A 246 5.91 -12.33 -7.42
CA ARG A 246 6.04 -10.88 -7.18
C ARG A 246 4.76 -10.15 -7.55
N TYR A 247 4.18 -10.49 -8.70
CA TYR A 247 2.88 -9.96 -9.10
C TYR A 247 1.81 -10.26 -8.06
N ALA A 248 1.60 -11.53 -7.72
CA ALA A 248 0.57 -11.93 -6.77
C ALA A 248 0.78 -11.29 -5.38
N LYS A 249 2.02 -11.24 -4.86
CA LYS A 249 2.34 -10.54 -3.61
C LYS A 249 1.99 -9.07 -3.67
N SER A 250 2.32 -8.37 -4.76
CA SER A 250 2.03 -6.95 -4.91
C SER A 250 0.54 -6.66 -4.94
N GLU A 251 -0.24 -7.47 -5.66
CA GLU A 251 -1.70 -7.35 -5.73
C GLU A 251 -2.36 -7.64 -4.36
N ILE A 252 -1.92 -8.69 -3.68
CA ILE A 252 -2.39 -9.03 -2.35
C ILE A 252 -2.14 -7.87 -1.37
N ILE A 253 -0.93 -7.31 -1.35
CA ILE A 253 -0.59 -6.17 -0.50
C ILE A 253 -1.42 -4.93 -0.85
N ALA A 254 -1.69 -4.69 -2.13
CA ALA A 254 -2.54 -3.59 -2.58
C ALA A 254 -4.00 -3.76 -2.13
N LEU A 255 -4.54 -4.98 -2.25
CA LEU A 255 -5.88 -5.33 -1.78
C LEU A 255 -6.02 -5.19 -0.26
N ASP A 256 -5.03 -5.65 0.50
CA ASP A 256 -5.02 -5.51 1.96
C ASP A 256 -5.00 -4.04 2.38
N LYS A 257 -4.14 -3.22 1.80
CA LYS A 257 -4.10 -1.78 2.07
C LYS A 257 -5.41 -1.08 1.71
N ALA A 258 -6.03 -1.47 0.60
CA ALA A 258 -7.33 -0.93 0.20
C ALA A 258 -8.43 -1.32 1.19
N LYS A 259 -8.41 -2.57 1.67
CA LYS A 259 -9.32 -3.05 2.70
C LYS A 259 -9.13 -2.32 4.01
N GLU A 260 -7.91 -2.21 4.51
CA GLU A 260 -7.58 -1.46 5.73
C GLU A 260 -8.03 0.01 5.65
N ALA A 261 -7.78 0.66 4.51
CA ALA A 261 -8.22 2.04 4.28
C ALA A 261 -9.76 2.16 4.28
N SER A 262 -10.46 1.18 3.69
CA SER A 262 -11.93 1.12 3.69
C SER A 262 -12.49 0.90 5.09
N ASP A 263 -11.92 -0.03 5.85
CA ASP A 263 -12.35 -0.35 7.21
C ASP A 263 -12.12 0.85 8.16
N LEU A 264 -10.96 1.52 8.03
CA LEU A 264 -10.68 2.74 8.78
C LEU A 264 -11.63 3.89 8.41
N ALA A 265 -11.98 4.02 7.13
CA ALA A 265 -12.96 5.02 6.68
C ALA A 265 -14.36 4.74 7.22
N ARG A 266 -14.76 3.46 7.28
CA ARG A 266 -16.02 3.00 7.90
C ARG A 266 -16.04 3.34 9.39
N GLU A 267 -15.01 2.94 10.13
CA GLU A 267 -14.89 3.24 11.57
C GLU A 267 -14.97 4.74 11.88
N ARG A 268 -14.26 5.56 11.10
CA ARG A 268 -14.33 7.04 11.23
C ARG A 268 -15.74 7.58 10.95
N ASN A 269 -16.44 7.03 9.97
CA ASN A 269 -17.79 7.43 9.65
C ASN A 269 -18.77 7.04 10.76
N ASP A 270 -18.66 5.83 11.28
CA ASP A 270 -19.49 5.32 12.37
C ASP A 270 -19.28 6.15 13.65
N PHE A 271 -18.04 6.48 13.97
CA PHE A 271 -17.72 7.39 15.07
C PHE A 271 -18.33 8.79 14.87
N ARG A 272 -18.27 9.32 13.64
CA ARG A 272 -18.89 10.60 13.28
C ARG A 272 -20.40 10.57 13.45
N LEU A 273 -21.06 9.50 12.98
CA LEU A 273 -22.51 9.33 13.11
C LEU A 273 -22.93 9.23 14.57
N ALA A 274 -22.25 8.41 15.36
CA ALA A 274 -22.50 8.27 16.79
C ALA A 274 -22.32 9.60 17.56
N ARG A 275 -21.33 10.43 17.16
CA ARG A 275 -21.16 11.77 17.74
C ARG A 275 -22.32 12.69 17.39
N ILE A 276 -22.75 12.72 16.13
CA ILE A 276 -23.88 13.55 15.68
C ILE A 276 -25.17 13.14 16.40
N GLU A 277 -25.39 11.85 16.59
CA GLU A 277 -26.55 11.33 17.29
C GLU A 277 -26.54 11.75 18.76
N ARG A 278 -25.41 11.63 19.45
CA ARG A 278 -25.24 12.10 20.84
C ARG A 278 -25.49 13.60 20.97
N GLU A 279 -24.92 14.41 20.06
CA GLU A 279 -25.17 15.85 20.05
C GLU A 279 -26.66 16.21 19.83
N LYS A 280 -27.37 15.45 18.97
CA LYS A 280 -28.81 15.63 18.76
C LYS A 280 -29.60 15.30 20.04
N LEU A 281 -29.25 14.22 20.70
CA LEU A 281 -29.89 13.80 21.95
C LEU A 281 -29.68 14.82 23.07
N GLU A 282 -28.46 15.32 23.23
CA GLU A 282 -28.14 16.38 24.20
C GLU A 282 -28.90 17.68 23.91
N ARG A 283 -29.01 18.07 22.63
CA ARG A 283 -29.81 19.25 22.24
C ARG A 283 -31.29 19.06 22.54
N ALA A 284 -31.83 17.86 22.27
CA ALA A 284 -33.22 17.53 22.56
C ALA A 284 -33.50 17.54 24.07
N GLN A 285 -32.60 17.00 24.88
CA GLN A 285 -32.68 17.04 26.34
C GLN A 285 -32.66 18.46 26.88
N LYS A 286 -31.71 19.28 26.46
CA LYS A 286 -31.61 20.70 26.83
C LYS A 286 -32.86 21.49 26.41
N HIS A 287 -33.46 21.16 25.26
CA HIS A 287 -34.67 21.80 24.80
C HIS A 287 -35.89 21.37 25.66
N ALA A 288 -35.98 20.10 26.04
CA ALA A 288 -37.00 19.57 26.92
C ALA A 288 -36.89 20.18 28.34
N GLU A 289 -35.71 20.30 28.89
CA GLU A 289 -35.45 20.94 30.18
C GLU A 289 -35.86 22.42 30.18
N ARG A 290 -35.52 23.18 29.13
CA ARG A 290 -35.94 24.59 28.97
C ARG A 290 -37.45 24.70 28.84
N ALA A 291 -38.11 23.79 28.11
CA ALA A 291 -39.56 23.79 27.99
C ALA A 291 -40.29 23.45 29.33
N GLN A 292 -39.69 22.59 30.16
CA GLN A 292 -40.18 22.27 31.49
C GLN A 292 -39.97 23.45 32.46
N ALA A 293 -38.81 24.11 32.42
CA ALA A 293 -38.54 25.29 33.25
C ALA A 293 -39.51 26.45 32.91
N GLY A 294 -39.73 26.72 31.61
CA GLY A 294 -40.70 27.73 31.19
C GLY A 294 -42.16 27.43 31.58
N LYS A 295 -42.51 26.13 31.70
CA LYS A 295 -43.83 25.74 32.22
C LYS A 295 -43.93 25.85 33.75
N ALA A 296 -42.82 25.74 34.47
CA ALA A 296 -42.77 25.92 35.92
C ALA A 296 -42.90 27.40 36.34
N GLU A 297 -42.40 28.33 35.52
CA GLU A 297 -42.53 29.79 35.73
C GLU A 297 -43.91 30.34 35.34
N ALA A 298 -44.71 29.59 34.57
CA ALA A 298 -46.05 29.98 34.12
C ALA A 298 -47.18 29.40 34.97
N LYS A 299 -47.04 29.26 36.31
CA LYS A 299 -48.18 29.05 37.20
C LYS A 299 -48.87 30.38 37.53
N PRO A 300 -50.16 30.57 37.25
CA PRO A 300 -50.84 31.82 37.48
C PRO A 300 -51.00 32.07 38.99
N ALA A 301 -50.64 33.26 39.44
CA ALA A 301 -51.16 33.80 40.69
C ALA A 301 -52.61 34.20 40.44
N GLU A 302 -53.55 33.37 40.87
CA GLU A 302 -54.94 33.68 40.96
C GLU A 302 -55.20 34.14 42.39
N THR A 303 -55.94 35.24 42.46
CA THR A 303 -56.62 35.87 43.55
C THR A 303 -56.05 37.15 44.17
N ALA A 304 -56.62 38.27 43.71
CA ALA A 304 -57.39 39.18 44.58
C ALA A 304 -58.03 40.31 43.78
N LEU A 305 -59.32 40.25 43.69
CA LEU A 305 -60.21 41.37 43.31
C LEU A 305 -60.03 42.55 44.27
N THR A 306 -59.95 43.77 43.72
CA THR A 306 -60.82 44.87 44.18
C THR A 306 -60.84 46.00 43.15
N GLU A 307 -62.10 46.41 42.88
CA GLU A 307 -62.52 47.51 42.05
C GLU A 307 -61.91 48.86 42.49
N THR A 308 -61.61 49.72 41.56
CA THR A 308 -62.13 51.11 41.55
C THR A 308 -61.83 51.82 40.22
N THR A 309 -62.93 52.32 39.69
CA THR A 309 -63.15 53.32 38.64
C THR A 309 -62.24 54.55 38.66
N SER A 310 -61.86 55.01 37.49
CA SER A 310 -62.23 56.34 36.93
C SER A 310 -61.43 56.76 35.73
N GLU A 311 -62.16 57.02 34.69
CA GLU A 311 -62.02 58.00 33.61
C GLU A 311 -60.84 58.99 33.64
N LYS A 312 -60.15 59.19 32.56
CA LYS A 312 -60.13 60.39 31.70
C LYS A 312 -59.06 60.27 30.61
N SER A 313 -59.50 60.22 29.40
CA SER A 313 -59.38 61.17 28.31
C SER A 313 -57.94 61.63 27.82
N LEU A 314 -57.73 61.35 26.51
CA LEU A 314 -57.21 62.24 25.46
C LEU A 314 -55.78 62.79 25.63
N GLU A 315 -54.90 62.53 24.74
CA GLU A 315 -54.61 63.16 23.41
C GLU A 315 -53.23 62.73 22.86
N LYS A 316 -53.23 62.40 21.58
CA LYS A 316 -52.26 62.64 20.53
C LYS A 316 -50.78 62.78 20.89
N GLN A 317 -49.91 62.03 20.28
CA GLN A 317 -49.20 62.46 19.07
C GLN A 317 -48.35 61.33 18.49
N GLU A 318 -48.43 61.26 17.19
CA GLU A 318 -47.59 60.55 16.25
C GLU A 318 -46.10 60.74 16.50
N THR A 319 -45.34 59.68 16.38
CA THR A 319 -44.19 59.59 15.45
C THR A 319 -43.76 58.16 15.36
N ALA A 320 -43.93 57.60 14.18
CA ALA A 320 -43.21 56.39 13.76
C ALA A 320 -41.74 56.76 13.46
N PRO A 321 -40.84 55.81 13.63
CA PRO A 321 -40.09 55.45 12.47
C PRO A 321 -40.11 53.93 12.22
N ASN A 322 -40.46 53.65 11.05
CA ASN A 322 -40.16 52.58 10.13
C ASN A 322 -38.94 51.75 10.54
N VAL A 323 -39.15 50.46 10.84
CA VAL A 323 -38.11 49.44 10.74
C VAL A 323 -38.61 48.40 9.77
N GLU A 324 -38.13 48.53 8.58
CA GLU A 324 -38.31 47.57 7.49
C GLU A 324 -37.92 46.17 7.94
N ALA A 325 -38.86 45.26 7.87
CA ALA A 325 -38.64 43.84 7.95
C ALA A 325 -37.90 43.36 6.69
N ASN A 326 -36.62 43.14 6.83
CA ASN A 326 -35.81 42.56 5.75
C ASN A 326 -36.02 41.08 5.73
N THR A 327 -37.00 40.62 5.00
CA THR A 327 -37.17 39.24 4.56
C THR A 327 -36.25 38.99 3.34
N ALA A 328 -34.97 38.73 3.57
CA ALA A 328 -34.07 38.27 2.53
C ALA A 328 -34.32 36.81 2.26
N ALA A 329 -34.68 36.53 1.01
CA ALA A 329 -34.98 35.22 0.46
C ALA A 329 -33.82 34.24 0.51
N PRO A 330 -34.09 32.93 0.60
CA PRO A 330 -33.05 31.87 0.69
C PRO A 330 -32.28 31.59 -0.61
N THR A 331 -32.38 32.43 -1.65
CA THR A 331 -31.81 32.22 -2.97
C THR A 331 -30.32 32.53 -3.10
N ASP A 332 -29.75 33.41 -2.27
CA ASP A 332 -28.34 33.79 -2.39
C ASP A 332 -27.35 32.76 -1.85
N LYS A 333 -27.73 31.98 -0.84
CA LYS A 333 -26.85 30.91 -0.32
C LYS A 333 -26.72 29.73 -1.29
N GLN A 334 -27.81 29.38 -1.99
CA GLN A 334 -27.75 28.31 -3.01
C GLN A 334 -26.98 28.75 -4.24
N ALA A 335 -27.11 29.99 -4.67
CA ALA A 335 -26.33 30.58 -5.76
C ALA A 335 -24.83 30.65 -5.41
N ALA A 336 -24.50 31.04 -4.17
CA ALA A 336 -23.09 31.05 -3.70
C ALA A 336 -22.47 29.66 -3.62
N ILE A 337 -23.23 28.64 -3.18
CA ILE A 337 -22.77 27.24 -3.16
C ILE A 337 -22.61 26.69 -4.58
N ALA A 338 -23.55 26.98 -5.49
CA ALA A 338 -23.44 26.58 -6.90
C ALA A 338 -22.24 27.24 -7.58
N ALA A 339 -21.98 28.51 -7.31
CA ALA A 339 -20.80 29.23 -7.82
C ALA A 339 -19.47 28.69 -7.25
N ALA A 340 -19.44 28.29 -5.97
CA ALA A 340 -18.28 27.65 -5.37
C ALA A 340 -17.99 26.26 -5.99
N ILE A 341 -19.01 25.47 -6.22
CA ILE A 341 -18.89 24.16 -6.89
C ILE A 341 -18.42 24.32 -8.35
N ALA A 342 -18.94 25.32 -9.05
CA ALA A 342 -18.54 25.62 -10.42
C ALA A 342 -17.05 26.06 -10.48
N ARG A 343 -16.58 26.90 -9.54
CA ARG A 343 -15.17 27.29 -9.44
C ARG A 343 -14.25 26.12 -9.10
N ALA A 344 -14.65 25.23 -8.20
CA ALA A 344 -13.89 24.03 -7.86
C ALA A 344 -13.80 23.05 -9.06
N LYS A 345 -14.87 22.89 -9.84
CA LYS A 345 -14.84 22.11 -11.09
C LYS A 345 -13.94 22.74 -12.15
N ALA A 346 -13.99 24.06 -12.32
CA ALA A 346 -13.13 24.78 -13.27
C ALA A 346 -11.65 24.69 -12.89
N GLN A 347 -11.31 24.79 -11.58
CA GLN A 347 -9.93 24.60 -11.10
C GLN A 347 -9.43 23.18 -11.29
N LYS A 348 -10.30 22.17 -11.13
CA LYS A 348 -9.95 20.78 -11.38
C LYS A 348 -9.72 20.48 -12.87
N LEU A 349 -10.49 21.10 -13.76
CA LEU A 349 -10.29 21.02 -15.20
C LEU A 349 -9.00 21.74 -15.64
N ALA A 350 -8.73 22.92 -15.07
CA ALA A 350 -7.49 23.67 -15.35
C ALA A 350 -6.24 22.95 -14.85
N ALA A 351 -6.32 22.27 -13.70
CA ALA A 351 -5.23 21.44 -13.18
C ALA A 351 -5.00 20.17 -14.02
N ALA A 352 -6.05 19.58 -14.59
CA ALA A 352 -5.94 18.45 -15.50
C ALA A 352 -5.30 18.88 -16.84
N ASN A 353 -5.68 20.02 -17.40
CA ASN A 353 -5.09 20.55 -18.64
C ASN A 353 -3.65 21.04 -18.47
N SER A 354 -3.25 21.48 -17.27
CA SER A 354 -1.85 21.82 -16.99
C SER A 354 -0.96 20.59 -16.78
N ALA A 355 -1.52 19.44 -16.36
CA ALA A 355 -0.78 18.17 -16.31
C ALA A 355 -0.56 17.56 -17.70
N GLU A 356 -1.46 17.79 -18.65
CA GLU A 356 -1.27 17.37 -20.05
C GLU A 356 -0.24 18.20 -20.81
N ASN A 357 -0.02 19.45 -20.43
CA ASN A 357 0.97 20.34 -21.10
C ASN A 357 2.42 20.17 -20.62
N ILE A 358 2.69 19.38 -19.56
CA ILE A 358 4.05 19.09 -19.06
C ILE A 358 4.63 17.81 -19.67
N VAL A 359 3.81 16.99 -20.36
CA VAL A 359 4.24 15.73 -21.00
C VAL A 359 4.48 15.87 -22.51
N ALA A 360 4.35 17.07 -23.06
CA ALA A 360 4.53 17.33 -24.49
C ALA A 360 5.92 17.89 -24.83
N THR A 361 6.96 17.28 -24.33
CA THR A 361 8.31 17.40 -24.92
C THR A 361 9.00 16.03 -24.88
N GLU A 362 9.19 15.49 -26.08
CA GLU A 362 10.04 14.35 -26.43
C GLU A 362 9.53 12.93 -26.07
N THR A 363 8.70 12.38 -26.94
CA THR A 363 9.00 11.08 -27.59
C THR A 363 8.04 10.90 -28.78
N THR A 364 8.56 10.86 -29.97
CA THR A 364 7.87 10.44 -31.21
C THR A 364 7.36 9.01 -31.05
N LYS A 365 6.09 8.85 -30.68
CA LYS A 365 5.36 7.59 -30.78
C LYS A 365 4.80 7.47 -32.19
N THR A 366 4.98 6.32 -32.81
CA THR A 366 4.41 5.98 -34.12
C THR A 366 2.87 5.92 -34.04
N PRO A 367 2.14 6.28 -35.12
CA PRO A 367 0.67 6.36 -35.12
C PRO A 367 -0.09 5.06 -34.79
N GLU A 368 0.58 3.90 -34.88
CA GLU A 368 -0.05 2.61 -34.57
C GLU A 368 -0.27 2.36 -33.07
N VAL A 369 0.55 2.95 -32.19
CA VAL A 369 0.42 2.73 -30.73
C VAL A 369 -0.72 3.58 -30.14
N GLU A 370 -0.98 4.78 -30.69
CA GLU A 370 -2.10 5.62 -30.24
C GLU A 370 -3.46 5.02 -30.62
N ALA A 371 -3.57 4.37 -31.79
CA ALA A 371 -4.79 3.69 -32.22
C ALA A 371 -5.13 2.48 -31.32
N ILE A 372 -4.14 1.76 -30.82
CA ILE A 372 -4.33 0.61 -29.93
C ILE A 372 -4.75 1.07 -28.53
N GLU A 373 -4.17 2.15 -28.01
CA GLU A 373 -4.56 2.70 -26.69
C GLU A 373 -5.95 3.35 -26.68
N LEU A 374 -6.37 3.99 -27.79
CA LEU A 374 -7.73 4.55 -27.93
C LEU A 374 -8.80 3.44 -28.02
N ASN A 375 -8.53 2.38 -28.77
CA ASN A 375 -9.43 1.23 -28.86
C ASN A 375 -9.56 0.51 -27.50
N ALA A 376 -8.48 0.31 -26.78
CA ALA A 376 -8.52 -0.32 -25.45
C ALA A 376 -9.28 0.51 -24.39
N LYS A 377 -9.28 1.84 -24.50
CA LYS A 377 -10.09 2.72 -23.64
C LYS A 377 -11.58 2.70 -24.00
N GLN A 378 -11.90 2.67 -25.29
CA GLN A 378 -13.29 2.55 -25.77
C GLN A 378 -13.89 1.19 -25.43
N ASP A 379 -13.14 0.10 -25.56
CA ASP A 379 -13.58 -1.24 -25.18
C ASP A 379 -13.82 -1.38 -23.67
N LYS A 380 -12.98 -0.75 -22.84
CA LYS A 380 -13.22 -0.70 -21.38
C LYS A 380 -14.49 0.07 -21.01
N GLN A 381 -14.76 1.20 -21.66
CA GLN A 381 -15.98 1.97 -21.41
C GLN A 381 -17.23 1.22 -21.89
N ALA A 382 -17.16 0.54 -23.02
CA ALA A 382 -18.26 -0.30 -23.53
C ALA A 382 -18.53 -1.49 -22.61
N LEU A 383 -17.49 -2.15 -22.06
CA LEU A 383 -17.64 -3.23 -21.09
C LEU A 383 -18.27 -2.77 -19.77
N ILE A 384 -17.88 -1.58 -19.28
CA ILE A 384 -18.45 -0.99 -18.06
C ILE A 384 -19.93 -0.62 -18.30
N ALA A 385 -20.27 -0.02 -19.43
CA ALA A 385 -21.65 0.31 -19.79
C ALA A 385 -22.52 -0.94 -19.90
N ALA A 386 -22.03 -2.00 -20.55
CA ALA A 386 -22.72 -3.28 -20.65
C ALA A 386 -22.90 -3.98 -19.28
N ALA A 387 -21.93 -3.86 -18.37
CA ALA A 387 -22.04 -4.38 -17.00
C ALA A 387 -23.11 -3.64 -16.18
N ILE A 388 -23.18 -2.31 -16.32
CA ILE A 388 -24.20 -1.48 -15.67
C ILE A 388 -25.61 -1.82 -16.18
N GLU A 389 -25.75 -2.02 -17.51
CA GLU A 389 -27.04 -2.42 -18.08
C GLU A 389 -27.48 -3.81 -17.66
N ARG A 390 -26.57 -4.79 -17.59
CA ARG A 390 -26.86 -6.12 -17.05
C ARG A 390 -27.28 -6.06 -15.57
N ALA A 391 -26.62 -5.26 -14.75
CA ALA A 391 -27.00 -5.07 -13.34
C ALA A 391 -28.38 -4.41 -13.21
N LYS A 392 -28.71 -3.42 -14.04
CA LYS A 392 -30.04 -2.80 -14.09
C LYS A 392 -31.12 -3.81 -14.51
N ALA A 393 -30.86 -4.60 -15.55
CA ALA A 393 -31.77 -5.64 -16.02
C ALA A 393 -32.02 -6.74 -14.99
N GLN A 394 -30.98 -7.20 -14.30
CA GLN A 394 -31.10 -8.15 -13.18
C GLN A 394 -31.92 -7.59 -12.03
N LYS A 395 -31.73 -6.30 -11.69
CA LYS A 395 -32.50 -5.64 -10.63
C LYS A 395 -33.97 -5.49 -11.00
N LEU A 396 -34.27 -5.22 -12.28
CA LEU A 396 -35.64 -5.15 -12.80
C LEU A 396 -36.31 -6.52 -12.82
N ALA A 397 -35.59 -7.55 -13.27
CA ALA A 397 -36.07 -8.93 -13.31
C ALA A 397 -36.32 -9.49 -11.88
N ALA A 398 -35.46 -9.17 -10.92
CA ALA A 398 -35.65 -9.53 -9.50
C ALA A 398 -36.85 -8.83 -8.87
N ALA A 399 -37.10 -7.55 -9.23
CA ALA A 399 -38.26 -6.80 -8.78
C ALA A 399 -39.57 -7.34 -9.39
N GLN A 400 -39.56 -7.78 -10.67
CA GLN A 400 -40.70 -8.39 -11.33
C GLN A 400 -40.98 -9.83 -10.87
N ALA A 401 -39.96 -10.55 -10.41
CA ALA A 401 -40.08 -11.92 -9.91
C ALA A 401 -40.52 -11.99 -8.43
N GLY A 402 -40.74 -10.87 -7.76
CA GLY A 402 -41.19 -10.83 -6.36
C GLY A 402 -40.22 -11.46 -5.36
N VAL A 403 -38.93 -11.57 -5.73
CA VAL A 403 -37.90 -12.16 -4.86
C VAL A 403 -37.53 -11.13 -3.81
N ALA A 404 -37.97 -11.33 -2.57
CA ALA A 404 -37.54 -10.53 -1.41
C ALA A 404 -36.03 -10.64 -1.20
N PRO A 405 -35.34 -9.57 -0.78
CA PRO A 405 -33.92 -9.60 -0.49
C PRO A 405 -33.62 -10.63 0.60
N LYS A 406 -32.62 -11.49 0.39
CA LYS A 406 -32.28 -12.60 1.30
C LYS A 406 -31.87 -12.23 2.73
N ASN A 407 -31.83 -10.94 3.07
CA ASN A 407 -31.42 -10.44 4.39
C ASN A 407 -32.59 -9.98 5.28
N VAL A 408 -33.84 -10.32 4.97
CA VAL A 408 -35.04 -9.89 5.72
C VAL A 408 -35.57 -10.99 6.65
N GLU A 409 -34.99 -12.17 6.63
CA GLU A 409 -35.35 -13.28 7.54
C GLU A 409 -34.55 -13.12 8.85
N ASN A 410 -35.20 -12.65 9.92
CA ASN A 410 -34.69 -12.39 11.28
C ASN A 410 -34.42 -10.91 11.64
N VAL A 411 -35.23 -10.01 11.15
CA VAL A 411 -35.20 -8.60 11.56
C VAL A 411 -36.02 -8.42 12.83
N SER A 412 -35.47 -7.75 13.86
CA SER A 412 -36.24 -7.46 15.09
C SER A 412 -37.42 -6.58 14.78
N ALA A 413 -38.51 -6.68 15.57
CA ALA A 413 -39.76 -5.92 15.37
C ALA A 413 -39.56 -4.39 15.32
N ALA A 414 -38.52 -3.87 15.99
CA ALA A 414 -38.16 -2.46 15.98
C ALA A 414 -37.55 -2.03 14.61
N VAL A 415 -36.68 -2.85 14.04
CA VAL A 415 -36.07 -2.58 12.72
C VAL A 415 -37.09 -2.76 11.59
N GLN A 416 -38.05 -3.68 11.74
CA GLN A 416 -39.14 -3.84 10.80
C GLN A 416 -40.08 -2.61 10.78
N ALA A 417 -40.32 -1.98 11.93
CA ALA A 417 -41.08 -0.73 12.02
C ALA A 417 -40.38 0.44 11.32
N GLU A 418 -39.05 0.57 11.45
CA GLU A 418 -38.25 1.58 10.73
C GLU A 418 -38.23 1.35 9.22
N ILE A 419 -38.15 0.10 8.76
CA ILE A 419 -38.26 -0.25 7.35
C ILE A 419 -39.62 0.18 6.79
N ASN A 420 -40.69 -0.13 7.48
CA ASN A 420 -42.05 0.23 7.07
C ASN A 420 -42.25 1.76 7.03
N GLU A 421 -41.68 2.50 7.97
CA GLU A 421 -41.72 3.96 7.97
C GLU A 421 -40.93 4.59 6.82
N THR A 422 -39.74 4.06 6.53
CA THR A 422 -38.94 4.50 5.38
C THR A 422 -39.59 4.18 4.05
N ASP A 423 -40.26 3.08 3.90
CA ASP A 423 -40.97 2.71 2.67
C ASP A 423 -42.24 3.55 2.48
N ALA A 424 -42.97 3.89 3.56
CA ALA A 424 -44.07 4.83 3.48
C ALA A 424 -43.64 6.26 3.07
N ILE A 425 -42.47 6.70 3.50
CA ILE A 425 -41.88 7.98 3.07
C ILE A 425 -41.48 7.91 1.58
N ARG A 426 -40.92 6.81 1.13
CA ARG A 426 -40.55 6.60 -0.31
C ARG A 426 -41.76 6.59 -1.21
N GLU A 427 -42.89 5.97 -0.80
CA GLU A 427 -44.15 5.99 -1.54
C GLU A 427 -44.72 7.40 -1.63
N LYS A 428 -44.69 8.16 -0.55
CA LYS A 428 -45.17 9.58 -0.57
C LYS A 428 -44.28 10.44 -1.52
N VAL A 429 -42.97 10.24 -1.55
CA VAL A 429 -42.07 10.96 -2.45
C VAL A 429 -42.32 10.54 -3.91
N LYS A 430 -42.62 9.26 -4.17
CA LYS A 430 -42.92 8.74 -5.49
C LYS A 430 -44.21 9.30 -6.05
N LEU A 431 -45.26 9.34 -5.24
CA LEU A 431 -46.56 9.99 -5.60
C LEU A 431 -46.39 11.50 -5.86
N ALA A 432 -45.58 12.20 -5.06
CA ALA A 432 -45.32 13.64 -5.24
C ALA A 432 -44.48 13.96 -6.50
N THR A 433 -43.66 13.01 -7.00
CA THR A 433 -42.92 13.15 -8.25
C THR A 433 -43.74 12.78 -9.47
N GLU A 434 -44.68 11.85 -9.36
CA GLU A 434 -45.63 11.48 -10.45
C GLU A 434 -46.67 12.57 -10.71
N THR A 435 -47.14 13.29 -9.68
CA THR A 435 -48.06 14.43 -9.82
C THR A 435 -47.37 15.67 -10.43
N LYS A 436 -46.07 15.84 -10.30
CA LYS A 436 -45.33 16.95 -10.92
C LYS A 436 -44.94 16.71 -12.39
N ASN A 437 -45.01 15.48 -12.86
CA ASN A 437 -44.75 15.15 -14.28
C ASN A 437 -46.03 15.06 -15.14
N SER A 438 -47.19 15.30 -14.54
CA SER A 438 -48.51 15.29 -15.21
C SER A 438 -49.15 16.67 -15.35
N GLU A 439 -48.47 17.73 -14.95
CA GLU A 439 -48.77 19.12 -15.26
C GLU A 439 -47.65 19.68 -16.20
#